data_e52e73774fff6b9b75d47fbbe4a9b75e
#
_entry.id   e52e73774fff6b9b75d47fbbe4a9b75e
#
_cell.length_a   1.000
_cell.length_b   1.000
_cell.length_c   1.000
_cell.angle_alpha   90.00
_cell.angle_beta   90.00
_cell.angle_gamma   90.00
#
_symmetry.space_group_name_H-M   'P 1'
#
loop_
_entity.id
_entity.type
_entity.pdbx_description
1 polymer ?
#
loop_
_entity_poly.entity_id
_entity_poly.type
_entity_poly.pdbx_seq_one_letter_code
_entity_poly.pdbx_strand_id
1 'polypeptide(L)'
;MEPKFPIAAITDEYSPDLEKALEPMVATGMTGAELRVVWGKNIMNLTGDELARARDLIAAKGLKVVSIASPLLKCVLPDSPPVDARLQQDVFASTATFEDQPRLADHAFAIAKMMDCKIIRVFTFWRTIEPSKCFDGVVKALSELAEKAAREGLIIGLENEHACNVATAAETAAVLKAIPNPNLQVVWDPANALCAGEEPFPYGYGLLPPDRIAHVHAKDCHIENHKPVWGPLGTRSVDWKGQIAALLADGYKGYLSLETHWPGPAGNKFEASVICGWNLRGLAAA
;
A
#
# COMPACT_ATOMS: atom_id res chain seq x y z
N MET A 1 -21.27 -15.89 0.19
CA MET A 1 -20.49 -16.35 1.36
C MET A 1 -19.87 -15.14 2.04
N GLU A 2 -19.69 -15.19 3.34
CA GLU A 2 -18.96 -14.16 4.10
C GLU A 2 -17.46 -14.22 3.74
N PRO A 3 -16.80 -13.08 3.57
CA PRO A 3 -15.36 -13.04 3.34
C PRO A 3 -14.58 -13.66 4.52
N LYS A 4 -13.54 -14.45 4.23
CA LYS A 4 -12.63 -15.03 5.21
C LYS A 4 -11.62 -14.02 5.73
N PHE A 5 -11.44 -12.92 5.00
CA PHE A 5 -10.62 -11.76 5.36
C PHE A 5 -11.46 -10.50 5.40
N PRO A 6 -11.18 -9.54 6.28
CA PRO A 6 -11.73 -8.21 6.15
C PRO A 6 -11.19 -7.55 4.88
N ILE A 7 -12.05 -6.83 4.17
CA ILE A 7 -11.69 -6.14 2.93
C ILE A 7 -11.79 -4.62 3.11
N ALA A 8 -10.90 -3.92 2.40
CA ALA A 8 -10.77 -2.48 2.40
C ALA A 8 -10.49 -1.96 0.98
N ALA A 9 -10.37 -0.66 0.84
CA ALA A 9 -9.81 -0.03 -0.35
C ALA A 9 -9.10 1.28 0.02
N ILE A 10 -8.16 1.69 -0.82
CA ILE A 10 -7.71 3.07 -0.89
C ILE A 10 -8.88 3.90 -1.40
N THR A 11 -9.36 4.84 -0.59
CA THR A 11 -10.64 5.53 -0.84
C THR A 11 -10.69 6.28 -2.17
N ASP A 12 -9.58 6.91 -2.57
CA ASP A 12 -9.51 7.67 -3.82
C ASP A 12 -9.45 6.82 -5.10
N GLU A 13 -9.34 5.50 -4.97
CA GLU A 13 -9.58 4.58 -6.09
C GLU A 13 -11.03 4.69 -6.59
N TYR A 14 -11.98 4.88 -5.69
CA TYR A 14 -13.38 5.10 -6.03
C TYR A 14 -13.66 6.56 -6.39
N SER A 15 -13.25 7.49 -5.54
CA SER A 15 -13.47 8.93 -5.76
C SER A 15 -12.55 9.76 -4.87
N PRO A 16 -12.01 10.90 -5.37
CA PRO A 16 -11.35 11.88 -4.51
C PRO A 16 -12.30 12.53 -3.50
N ASP A 17 -13.61 12.46 -3.71
CA ASP A 17 -14.67 12.87 -2.78
C ASP A 17 -14.95 11.69 -1.85
N LEU A 18 -14.60 11.85 -0.55
CA LEU A 18 -14.65 10.77 0.43
C LEU A 18 -16.09 10.22 0.58
N GLU A 19 -17.09 11.09 0.65
CA GLU A 19 -18.49 10.70 0.84
C GLU A 19 -18.96 9.79 -0.29
N LYS A 20 -18.56 10.10 -1.53
CA LYS A 20 -18.88 9.29 -2.72
C LYS A 20 -18.11 7.98 -2.76
N ALA A 21 -16.88 7.95 -2.22
CA ALA A 21 -16.08 6.74 -2.16
C ALA A 21 -16.64 5.72 -1.18
N LEU A 22 -17.10 6.16 -0.01
CA LEU A 22 -17.53 5.27 1.08
C LEU A 22 -18.81 4.48 0.74
N GLU A 23 -19.74 5.02 -0.05
CA GLU A 23 -20.99 4.32 -0.37
C GLU A 23 -20.80 3.00 -1.12
N PRO A 24 -20.08 2.95 -2.26
CA PRO A 24 -19.81 1.68 -2.95
C PRO A 24 -18.90 0.74 -2.15
N MET A 25 -18.02 1.26 -1.32
CA MET A 25 -17.19 0.43 -0.42
C MET A 25 -18.08 -0.34 0.57
N VAL A 26 -19.01 0.36 1.24
CA VAL A 26 -19.99 -0.28 2.15
C VAL A 26 -20.89 -1.26 1.41
N ALA A 27 -21.42 -0.88 0.24
CA ALA A 27 -22.26 -1.75 -0.58
C ALA A 27 -21.55 -3.05 -0.97
N THR A 28 -20.23 -3.01 -1.18
CA THR A 28 -19.39 -4.17 -1.46
C THR A 28 -19.12 -5.03 -0.21
N GLY A 29 -19.43 -4.52 0.99
CA GLY A 29 -19.18 -5.18 2.27
C GLY A 29 -17.77 -4.95 2.81
N MET A 30 -17.10 -3.90 2.39
CA MET A 30 -15.84 -3.47 2.99
C MET A 30 -16.07 -2.99 4.42
N THR A 31 -15.09 -3.23 5.27
CA THR A 31 -15.07 -2.80 6.68
C THR A 31 -13.90 -1.89 7.00
N GLY A 32 -13.01 -1.66 6.03
CA GLY A 32 -11.83 -0.81 6.16
C GLY A 32 -11.77 0.27 5.08
N ALA A 33 -11.16 1.40 5.44
CA ALA A 33 -10.79 2.49 4.55
C ALA A 33 -9.29 2.77 4.70
N GLU A 34 -8.57 2.81 3.60
CA GLU A 34 -7.18 3.23 3.54
C GLU A 34 -7.10 4.63 2.94
N LEU A 35 -6.35 5.54 3.57
CA LEU A 35 -6.39 6.96 3.24
C LEU A 35 -5.10 7.41 2.55
N ARG A 36 -5.21 7.83 1.28
CA ARG A 36 -4.14 8.38 0.45
C ARG A 36 -4.45 9.80 0.02
N VAL A 37 -5.53 9.99 -0.72
CA VAL A 37 -6.05 11.29 -1.16
C VAL A 37 -7.49 11.42 -0.71
N VAL A 38 -7.82 12.54 -0.05
CA VAL A 38 -9.15 12.84 0.46
C VAL A 38 -9.51 14.26 0.06
N TRP A 39 -10.67 14.44 -0.59
CA TRP A 39 -11.12 15.73 -1.16
C TRP A 39 -10.07 16.38 -2.07
N GLY A 40 -9.35 15.55 -2.85
CA GLY A 40 -8.30 16.00 -3.78
C GLY A 40 -6.98 16.41 -3.13
N LYS A 41 -6.83 16.24 -1.81
CA LYS A 41 -5.57 16.52 -1.07
C LYS A 41 -4.94 15.23 -0.61
N ASN A 42 -3.60 15.14 -0.69
CA ASN A 42 -2.90 14.08 0.02
C ASN A 42 -3.27 14.11 1.50
N ILE A 43 -3.44 12.95 2.14
CA ILE A 43 -3.80 12.82 3.55
C ILE A 43 -2.88 13.64 4.46
N MET A 44 -1.61 13.80 4.06
CA MET A 44 -0.61 14.59 4.78
C MET A 44 -0.84 16.10 4.72
N ASN A 45 -1.76 16.56 3.86
CA ASN A 45 -2.05 17.98 3.63
C ASN A 45 -3.42 18.40 4.19
N LEU A 46 -4.14 17.48 4.85
CA LEU A 46 -5.39 17.81 5.51
C LEU A 46 -5.15 18.60 6.81
N THR A 47 -6.04 19.54 7.09
CA THR A 47 -6.08 20.23 8.38
C THR A 47 -6.60 19.31 9.48
N GLY A 48 -6.41 19.67 10.75
CA GLY A 48 -6.95 18.91 11.88
C GLY A 48 -8.48 18.75 11.81
N ASP A 49 -9.20 19.78 11.38
CA ASP A 49 -10.66 19.74 11.23
C ASP A 49 -11.08 18.82 10.07
N GLU A 50 -10.35 18.84 8.95
CA GLU A 50 -10.57 17.93 7.82
C GLU A 50 -10.29 16.48 8.21
N LEU A 51 -9.22 16.22 8.97
CA LEU A 51 -8.92 14.90 9.50
C LEU A 51 -10.02 14.39 10.43
N ALA A 52 -10.49 15.24 11.36
CA ALA A 52 -11.59 14.88 12.26
C ALA A 52 -12.88 14.58 11.46
N ARG A 53 -13.22 15.41 10.49
CA ARG A 53 -14.36 15.18 9.59
C ARG A 53 -14.24 13.87 8.83
N ALA A 54 -13.08 13.57 8.26
CA ALA A 54 -12.86 12.31 7.53
C ALA A 54 -13.05 11.09 8.45
N ARG A 55 -12.47 11.10 9.66
CA ARG A 55 -12.66 10.06 10.67
C ARG A 55 -14.12 9.83 10.99
N ASP A 56 -14.84 10.91 11.27
CA ASP A 56 -16.25 10.83 11.71
C ASP A 56 -17.16 10.32 10.58
N LEU A 57 -16.91 10.72 9.32
CA LEU A 57 -17.62 10.20 8.14
C LEU A 57 -17.38 8.69 7.94
N ILE A 58 -16.13 8.24 8.05
CA ILE A 58 -15.76 6.82 7.93
C ILE A 58 -16.45 6.01 9.03
N ALA A 59 -16.37 6.48 10.29
CA ALA A 59 -17.00 5.84 11.43
C ALA A 59 -18.53 5.78 11.30
N ALA A 60 -19.18 6.86 10.81
CA ALA A 60 -20.62 6.90 10.58
C ALA A 60 -21.11 5.88 9.53
N LYS A 61 -20.22 5.46 8.61
CA LYS A 61 -20.49 4.38 7.64
C LYS A 61 -20.13 2.97 8.19
N GLY A 62 -19.70 2.85 9.44
CA GLY A 62 -19.31 1.59 10.05
C GLY A 62 -17.93 1.07 9.60
N LEU A 63 -17.14 1.90 8.94
CA LEU A 63 -15.79 1.56 8.48
C LEU A 63 -14.75 1.96 9.53
N LYS A 64 -13.54 1.37 9.45
CA LYS A 64 -12.36 1.73 10.23
C LYS A 64 -11.26 2.22 9.30
N VAL A 65 -10.45 3.18 9.75
CA VAL A 65 -9.20 3.52 9.05
C VAL A 65 -8.19 2.41 9.33
N VAL A 66 -7.71 1.75 8.29
CA VAL A 66 -6.86 0.55 8.41
C VAL A 66 -5.41 0.79 8.06
N SER A 67 -5.13 1.80 7.23
CA SER A 67 -3.78 2.21 6.86
C SER A 67 -3.79 3.70 6.47
N ILE A 68 -2.72 4.40 6.84
CA ILE A 68 -2.39 5.71 6.29
C ILE A 68 -1.43 5.47 5.13
N ALA A 69 -1.94 5.60 3.91
CA ALA A 69 -1.16 5.44 2.69
C ALA A 69 -0.29 6.69 2.43
N SER A 70 0.67 6.91 3.32
CA SER A 70 1.55 8.06 3.31
C SER A 70 2.55 8.02 2.14
N PRO A 71 3.08 9.18 1.69
CA PRO A 71 4.16 9.24 0.71
C PRO A 71 5.56 9.21 1.36
N LEU A 72 5.68 8.79 2.61
CA LEU A 72 6.95 8.76 3.33
C LEU A 72 8.01 7.98 2.54
N LEU A 73 9.18 8.57 2.42
CA LEU A 73 10.35 8.08 1.68
C LEU A 73 10.13 7.94 0.15
N LYS A 74 9.06 8.49 -0.41
CA LYS A 74 8.84 8.54 -1.87
C LYS A 74 9.50 9.79 -2.46
N CYS A 75 10.83 9.86 -2.34
CA CYS A 75 11.69 10.96 -2.79
C CYS A 75 13.05 10.41 -3.26
N VAL A 76 13.95 11.28 -3.67
CA VAL A 76 15.33 10.90 -4.01
C VAL A 76 16.15 10.70 -2.73
N LEU A 77 16.87 9.58 -2.64
CA LEU A 77 17.86 9.37 -1.58
C LEU A 77 19.13 10.18 -1.91
N PRO A 78 19.66 11.05 -1.01
CA PRO A 78 20.91 11.75 -1.23
C PRO A 78 22.09 10.80 -1.52
N ASP A 79 23.02 11.25 -2.34
CA ASP A 79 24.24 10.53 -2.72
C ASP A 79 24.00 9.15 -3.38
N SER A 80 22.75 8.90 -3.81
CA SER A 80 22.38 7.67 -4.50
C SER A 80 22.76 7.71 -6.00
N PRO A 81 22.84 6.55 -6.66
CA PRO A 81 22.90 6.49 -8.13
C PRO A 81 21.73 7.24 -8.77
N PRO A 82 21.83 7.62 -10.06
CA PRO A 82 20.73 8.27 -10.76
C PRO A 82 19.42 7.46 -10.67
N VAL A 83 18.31 8.15 -10.51
CA VAL A 83 16.96 7.54 -10.55
C VAL A 83 16.72 6.95 -11.93
N ASP A 84 16.08 5.79 -11.99
CA ASP A 84 15.74 5.12 -13.23
C ASP A 84 14.61 5.85 -13.96
N ALA A 85 14.96 6.60 -14.99
CA ALA A 85 14.03 7.41 -15.77
C ALA A 85 12.99 6.58 -16.59
N ARG A 86 13.13 5.24 -16.64
CA ARG A 86 12.14 4.36 -17.27
C ARG A 86 10.89 4.16 -16.41
N LEU A 87 10.98 4.44 -15.12
CA LEU A 87 9.90 4.26 -14.16
C LEU A 87 9.13 5.56 -13.93
N GLN A 88 7.81 5.44 -13.88
CA GLN A 88 6.95 6.59 -13.58
C GLN A 88 7.05 6.93 -12.09
N GLN A 89 7.31 8.20 -11.80
CA GLN A 89 7.32 8.72 -10.44
C GLN A 89 5.95 9.31 -10.12
N ASP A 90 5.11 8.52 -9.47
CA ASP A 90 3.80 8.99 -9.00
C ASP A 90 3.90 9.47 -7.56
N VAL A 91 3.69 10.75 -7.35
CA VAL A 91 3.84 11.42 -6.05
C VAL A 91 2.52 11.66 -5.31
N PHE A 92 1.38 11.37 -5.93
CA PHE A 92 0.04 11.59 -5.35
C PHE A 92 -0.07 12.95 -4.62
N ALA A 93 0.27 14.03 -5.33
CA ALA A 93 0.30 15.39 -4.82
C ALA A 93 1.27 15.63 -3.63
N SER A 94 2.33 14.84 -3.50
CA SER A 94 3.41 15.06 -2.53
C SER A 94 4.68 15.56 -3.25
N THR A 95 5.24 16.67 -2.81
CA THR A 95 6.49 17.25 -3.31
C THR A 95 7.60 17.22 -2.26
N ALA A 96 7.46 16.40 -1.21
CA ALA A 96 8.40 16.34 -0.11
C ALA A 96 9.78 15.84 -0.56
N THR A 97 10.83 16.54 -0.15
CA THR A 97 12.23 16.17 -0.36
C THR A 97 12.72 15.20 0.74
N PHE A 98 13.98 14.81 0.68
CA PHE A 98 14.61 14.01 1.72
C PHE A 98 14.67 14.76 3.06
N GLU A 99 14.97 16.04 3.03
CA GLU A 99 15.08 16.91 4.20
C GLU A 99 13.73 17.09 4.92
N ASP A 100 12.63 16.95 4.20
CA ASP A 100 11.27 17.02 4.77
C ASP A 100 10.89 15.76 5.52
N GLN A 101 11.53 14.60 5.27
CA GLN A 101 11.08 13.31 5.75
C GLN A 101 10.94 13.21 7.28
N PRO A 102 11.83 13.75 8.12
CA PRO A 102 11.64 13.71 9.57
C PRO A 102 10.36 14.42 10.02
N ARG A 103 10.09 15.61 9.50
CA ARG A 103 8.87 16.38 9.81
C ARG A 103 7.62 15.67 9.27
N LEU A 104 7.72 15.11 8.06
CA LEU A 104 6.62 14.36 7.45
C LEU A 104 6.32 13.08 8.25
N ALA A 105 7.33 12.40 8.76
CA ALA A 105 7.16 11.25 9.64
C ALA A 105 6.43 11.63 10.93
N ASP A 106 6.86 12.68 11.63
CA ASP A 106 6.17 13.17 12.84
C ASP A 106 4.69 13.43 12.58
N HIS A 107 4.40 14.05 11.43
CA HIS A 107 3.02 14.35 11.02
C HIS A 107 2.21 13.08 10.70
N ALA A 108 2.79 12.11 9.98
CA ALA A 108 2.14 10.83 9.67
C ALA A 108 1.78 10.06 10.96
N PHE A 109 2.66 10.06 11.96
CA PHE A 109 2.42 9.45 13.25
C PHE A 109 1.27 10.14 14.00
N ALA A 110 1.20 11.48 13.97
CA ALA A 110 0.11 12.24 14.56
C ALA A 110 -1.24 11.91 13.86
N ILE A 111 -1.26 11.85 12.53
CA ILE A 111 -2.44 11.47 11.76
C ILE A 111 -2.90 10.05 12.12
N ALA A 112 -1.97 9.08 12.14
CA ALA A 112 -2.31 7.69 12.47
C ALA A 112 -2.99 7.57 13.84
N LYS A 113 -2.48 8.28 14.85
CA LYS A 113 -3.10 8.34 16.20
C LYS A 113 -4.47 9.00 16.16
N MET A 114 -4.63 10.12 15.46
CA MET A 114 -5.92 10.82 15.32
C MET A 114 -6.99 9.95 14.67
N MET A 115 -6.57 9.11 13.71
CA MET A 115 -7.44 8.19 12.97
C MET A 115 -7.66 6.84 13.67
N ASP A 116 -7.07 6.61 14.85
CA ASP A 116 -7.02 5.29 15.52
C ASP A 116 -6.51 4.18 14.59
N CYS A 117 -5.53 4.53 13.74
CA CYS A 117 -4.92 3.65 12.74
C CYS A 117 -3.55 3.17 13.23
N LYS A 118 -3.24 1.90 13.03
CA LYS A 118 -1.96 1.32 13.48
C LYS A 118 -0.88 1.33 12.39
N ILE A 119 -1.25 1.32 11.11
CA ILE A 119 -0.33 1.12 9.99
C ILE A 119 -0.09 2.45 9.28
N ILE A 120 1.19 2.80 9.15
CA ILE A 120 1.65 3.89 8.30
C ILE A 120 2.44 3.26 7.15
N ARG A 121 1.91 3.31 5.92
CA ARG A 121 2.62 2.82 4.75
C ARG A 121 3.79 3.76 4.43
N VAL A 122 4.92 3.15 4.05
CA VAL A 122 6.13 3.84 3.64
C VAL A 122 6.77 3.17 2.43
N PHE A 123 7.66 3.89 1.75
CA PHE A 123 8.42 3.44 0.59
C PHE A 123 9.93 3.37 0.88
N THR A 124 10.76 3.25 -0.19
CA THR A 124 12.21 3.05 -0.09
C THR A 124 12.98 3.93 -1.07
N PHE A 125 12.56 5.17 -1.20
CA PHE A 125 13.09 6.13 -2.14
C PHE A 125 12.88 5.71 -3.61
N TRP A 126 12.97 6.67 -4.54
CA TRP A 126 12.83 6.36 -5.96
C TRP A 126 13.88 5.36 -6.42
N ARG A 127 13.43 4.38 -7.21
CA ARG A 127 14.31 3.34 -7.72
C ARG A 127 15.40 3.94 -8.59
N THR A 128 16.64 3.61 -8.25
CA THR A 128 17.81 4.01 -9.01
C THR A 128 18.19 2.95 -10.05
N ILE A 129 19.08 3.30 -10.96
CA ILE A 129 19.64 2.33 -11.93
C ILE A 129 20.48 1.23 -11.26
N GLU A 130 20.88 1.43 -9.99
CA GLU A 130 21.64 0.49 -9.17
C GLU A 130 21.03 0.42 -7.76
N PRO A 131 19.83 -0.16 -7.58
CA PRO A 131 19.09 -0.10 -6.30
C PRO A 131 19.82 -0.75 -5.14
N SER A 132 20.69 -1.74 -5.39
CA SER A 132 21.50 -2.38 -4.34
C SER A 132 22.46 -1.41 -3.65
N LYS A 133 22.90 -0.35 -4.31
CA LYS A 133 23.74 0.70 -3.71
C LYS A 133 22.98 1.61 -2.75
N CYS A 134 21.64 1.56 -2.77
CA CYS A 134 20.79 2.32 -1.86
C CYS A 134 20.46 1.56 -0.57
N PHE A 135 20.84 0.28 -0.47
CA PHE A 135 20.41 -0.63 0.60
C PHE A 135 20.69 -0.08 2.00
N ASP A 136 21.90 0.38 2.27
CA ASP A 136 22.28 0.91 3.59
C ASP A 136 21.48 2.17 3.97
N GLY A 137 21.24 3.05 3.00
CA GLY A 137 20.40 4.25 3.20
C GLY A 137 18.94 3.90 3.48
N VAL A 138 18.41 2.89 2.78
CA VAL A 138 17.06 2.36 3.01
C VAL A 138 16.97 1.73 4.41
N VAL A 139 17.92 0.87 4.78
CA VAL A 139 17.97 0.22 6.10
C VAL A 139 18.04 1.26 7.22
N LYS A 140 18.88 2.28 7.06
CA LYS A 140 18.99 3.36 8.05
C LYS A 140 17.67 4.08 8.25
N ALA A 141 17.04 4.56 7.17
CA ALA A 141 15.79 5.32 7.25
C ALA A 141 14.63 4.49 7.84
N LEU A 142 14.49 3.22 7.41
CA LEU A 142 13.45 2.34 7.93
C LEU A 142 13.70 1.92 9.38
N SER A 143 14.96 1.75 9.82
CA SER A 143 15.28 1.47 11.21
C SER A 143 14.84 2.61 12.13
N GLU A 144 15.14 3.86 11.77
CA GLU A 144 14.73 5.04 12.52
C GLU A 144 13.20 5.14 12.66
N LEU A 145 12.48 4.88 11.56
CA LEU A 145 11.00 4.86 11.56
C LEU A 145 10.44 3.70 12.40
N ALA A 146 11.03 2.50 12.30
CA ALA A 146 10.59 1.34 13.06
C ALA A 146 10.82 1.51 14.58
N GLU A 147 11.95 2.10 14.97
CA GLU A 147 12.22 2.44 16.37
C GLU A 147 11.23 3.46 16.92
N LYS A 148 10.89 4.49 16.13
CA LYS A 148 9.84 5.45 16.49
C LYS A 148 8.49 4.75 16.62
N ALA A 149 8.12 3.89 15.67
CA ALA A 149 6.88 3.14 15.70
C ALA A 149 6.79 2.25 16.93
N ALA A 150 7.88 1.59 17.33
CA ALA A 150 7.93 0.78 18.54
C ALA A 150 7.62 1.59 19.80
N ARG A 151 8.18 2.80 19.92
CA ARG A 151 7.91 3.70 21.06
C ARG A 151 6.46 4.19 21.09
N GLU A 152 5.82 4.30 19.93
CA GLU A 152 4.48 4.90 19.80
C GLU A 152 3.35 3.86 19.62
N GLY A 153 3.69 2.58 19.60
CA GLY A 153 2.73 1.47 19.45
C GLY A 153 2.09 1.41 18.06
N LEU A 154 2.84 1.84 17.01
CA LEU A 154 2.44 1.86 15.62
C LEU A 154 3.27 0.87 14.79
N ILE A 155 2.89 0.67 13.54
CA ILE A 155 3.54 -0.21 12.56
C ILE A 155 3.96 0.63 11.35
N ILE A 156 5.21 0.47 10.94
CA ILE A 156 5.69 0.92 9.65
C ILE A 156 5.42 -0.19 8.65
N GLY A 157 4.52 0.06 7.71
CA GLY A 157 4.18 -0.85 6.63
C GLY A 157 5.03 -0.56 5.39
N LEU A 158 6.09 -1.32 5.19
CA LEU A 158 6.93 -1.23 3.98
C LEU A 158 6.18 -1.82 2.78
N GLU A 159 5.83 -0.99 1.81
CA GLU A 159 5.31 -1.45 0.53
C GLU A 159 6.44 -1.77 -0.45
N ASN A 160 6.40 -2.96 -1.05
CA ASN A 160 7.23 -3.28 -2.20
C ASN A 160 6.65 -2.56 -3.44
N GLU A 161 7.27 -1.44 -3.81
CA GLU A 161 6.81 -0.58 -4.91
C GLU A 161 7.80 -0.63 -6.07
N HIS A 162 7.33 -1.01 -7.27
CA HIS A 162 8.20 -1.20 -8.44
C HIS A 162 8.97 0.06 -8.87
N ALA A 163 8.47 1.24 -8.54
CA ALA A 163 9.16 2.52 -8.77
C ALA A 163 10.11 2.92 -7.63
N CYS A 164 10.26 2.09 -6.58
CA CYS A 164 11.14 2.33 -5.43
C CYS A 164 12.28 1.31 -5.34
N ASN A 165 13.30 1.58 -4.51
CA ASN A 165 14.49 0.72 -4.43
C ASN A 165 14.21 -0.69 -3.89
N VAL A 166 13.11 -0.87 -3.15
CA VAL A 166 12.61 -2.20 -2.74
C VAL A 166 11.30 -2.46 -3.48
N ALA A 167 11.35 -3.31 -4.49
CA ALA A 167 10.26 -3.55 -5.43
C ALA A 167 9.75 -5.01 -5.40
N THR A 168 10.60 -5.94 -4.95
CA THR A 168 10.34 -7.38 -4.95
C THR A 168 10.22 -7.94 -3.54
N ALA A 169 9.65 -9.13 -3.41
CA ALA A 169 9.65 -9.86 -2.13
C ALA A 169 11.07 -10.19 -1.68
N ALA A 170 11.97 -10.54 -2.61
CA ALA A 170 13.37 -10.82 -2.29
C ALA A 170 14.09 -9.60 -1.70
N GLU A 171 13.91 -8.42 -2.30
CA GLU A 171 14.46 -7.15 -1.76
C GLU A 171 13.82 -6.81 -0.40
N THR A 172 12.50 -7.01 -0.25
CA THR A 172 11.77 -6.80 1.00
C THR A 172 12.28 -7.74 2.12
N ALA A 173 12.44 -9.02 1.83
CA ALA A 173 12.95 -10.00 2.79
C ALA A 173 14.38 -9.64 3.25
N ALA A 174 15.23 -9.13 2.36
CA ALA A 174 16.57 -8.66 2.72
C ALA A 174 16.53 -7.49 3.71
N VAL A 175 15.62 -6.51 3.51
CA VAL A 175 15.41 -5.40 4.43
C VAL A 175 14.88 -5.89 5.78
N LEU A 176 13.87 -6.76 5.80
CA LEU A 176 13.34 -7.32 7.05
C LEU A 176 14.38 -8.11 7.84
N LYS A 177 15.28 -8.82 7.15
CA LYS A 177 16.40 -9.52 7.77
C LYS A 177 17.41 -8.55 8.40
N ALA A 178 17.68 -7.41 7.76
CA ALA A 178 18.58 -6.39 8.28
C ALA A 178 17.94 -5.61 9.45
N ILE A 179 16.60 -5.52 9.50
CA ILE A 179 15.86 -4.79 10.54
C ILE A 179 14.92 -5.78 11.27
N PRO A 180 15.38 -6.45 12.32
CA PRO A 180 14.58 -7.44 13.05
C PRO A 180 13.49 -6.80 13.94
N ASN A 181 13.31 -5.47 13.91
CA ASN A 181 12.29 -4.77 14.69
C ASN A 181 10.88 -5.18 14.22
N PRO A 182 10.02 -5.73 15.11
CA PRO A 182 8.68 -6.22 14.74
C PRO A 182 7.70 -5.11 14.33
N ASN A 183 8.02 -3.85 14.59
CA ASN A 183 7.22 -2.71 14.15
C ASN A 183 7.50 -2.27 12.71
N LEU A 184 8.49 -2.87 12.03
CA LEU A 184 8.61 -2.85 10.57
C LEU A 184 7.92 -4.09 10.02
N GLN A 185 6.84 -3.93 9.29
CA GLN A 185 6.09 -5.00 8.65
C GLN A 185 5.87 -4.69 7.16
N VAL A 186 5.30 -5.62 6.44
CA VAL A 186 5.11 -5.52 4.99
C VAL A 186 3.68 -5.09 4.66
N VAL A 187 3.55 -4.14 3.75
CA VAL A 187 2.37 -3.97 2.90
C VAL A 187 2.68 -4.74 1.61
N TRP A 188 2.19 -5.96 1.51
CA TRP A 188 2.49 -6.84 0.39
C TRP A 188 1.66 -6.48 -0.85
N ASP A 189 2.34 -6.18 -1.94
CA ASP A 189 1.74 -5.92 -3.24
C ASP A 189 2.30 -6.90 -4.29
N PRO A 190 1.58 -7.98 -4.60
CA PRO A 190 2.04 -8.97 -5.57
C PRO A 190 2.10 -8.43 -7.01
N ALA A 191 1.28 -7.45 -7.37
CA ALA A 191 1.33 -6.87 -8.71
C ALA A 191 2.57 -5.96 -8.89
N ASN A 192 3.00 -5.26 -7.85
CA ASN A 192 4.28 -4.51 -7.88
C ASN A 192 5.48 -5.45 -8.05
N ALA A 193 5.49 -6.61 -7.38
CA ALA A 193 6.51 -7.64 -7.57
C ALA A 193 6.53 -8.15 -9.01
N LEU A 194 5.35 -8.42 -9.60
CA LEU A 194 5.22 -8.80 -11.01
C LEU A 194 5.75 -7.71 -11.96
N CYS A 195 5.44 -6.44 -11.70
CA CYS A 195 5.95 -5.31 -12.48
C CYS A 195 7.48 -5.18 -12.39
N ALA A 196 8.06 -5.57 -11.26
CA ALA A 196 9.51 -5.61 -11.05
C ALA A 196 10.19 -6.87 -11.64
N GLY A 197 9.42 -7.78 -12.25
CA GLY A 197 9.93 -8.98 -12.91
C GLY A 197 10.07 -10.20 -12.01
N GLU A 198 9.52 -10.18 -10.79
CA GLU A 198 9.48 -11.32 -9.88
C GLU A 198 8.15 -12.08 -10.04
N GLU A 199 8.20 -13.42 -9.96
CA GLU A 199 6.99 -14.22 -9.80
C GLU A 199 6.42 -14.02 -8.38
N PRO A 200 5.26 -13.33 -8.22
CA PRO A 200 4.81 -12.95 -6.88
C PRO A 200 4.33 -14.13 -6.05
N PHE A 201 3.80 -15.19 -6.68
CA PHE A 201 3.34 -16.40 -6.03
C PHE A 201 3.57 -17.62 -6.94
N PRO A 202 4.07 -18.76 -6.43
CA PRO A 202 4.41 -19.00 -5.01
C PRO A 202 5.77 -18.42 -4.57
N TYR A 203 6.65 -18.09 -5.51
CA TYR A 203 8.05 -17.78 -5.22
C TYR A 203 8.20 -16.56 -4.31
N GLY A 204 7.74 -15.38 -4.74
CA GLY A 204 7.92 -14.14 -4.00
C GLY A 204 7.29 -14.19 -2.61
N TYR A 205 6.03 -14.59 -2.52
CA TYR A 205 5.33 -14.72 -1.24
C TYR A 205 6.07 -15.67 -0.28
N GLY A 206 6.62 -16.78 -0.77
CA GLY A 206 7.36 -17.75 0.03
C GLY A 206 8.67 -17.21 0.65
N LEU A 207 9.16 -16.06 0.21
CA LEU A 207 10.35 -15.39 0.78
C LEU A 207 9.99 -14.49 1.97
N LEU A 208 8.72 -14.09 2.10
CA LEU A 208 8.27 -13.18 3.14
C LEU A 208 7.95 -13.94 4.44
N PRO A 209 8.37 -13.44 5.62
CA PRO A 209 7.93 -14.01 6.89
C PRO A 209 6.44 -13.69 7.10
N PRO A 210 5.55 -14.71 7.22
CA PRO A 210 4.10 -14.50 7.26
C PRO A 210 3.64 -13.63 8.43
N ASP A 211 4.31 -13.74 9.57
CA ASP A 211 4.04 -12.96 10.80
C ASP A 211 4.43 -11.48 10.68
N ARG A 212 5.12 -11.10 9.58
CA ARG A 212 5.52 -9.73 9.29
C ARG A 212 4.67 -9.08 8.19
N ILE A 213 3.64 -9.74 7.67
CA ILE A 213 2.71 -9.16 6.70
C ILE A 213 1.58 -8.45 7.45
N ALA A 214 1.58 -7.11 7.44
CA ALA A 214 0.58 -6.29 8.11
C ALA A 214 -0.65 -6.02 7.24
N HIS A 215 -0.45 -5.89 5.93
CA HIS A 215 -1.46 -5.42 4.99
C HIS A 215 -1.18 -5.98 3.60
N VAL A 216 -2.21 -6.10 2.76
CA VAL A 216 -2.07 -6.60 1.39
C VAL A 216 -2.81 -5.68 0.43
N HIS A 217 -2.11 -5.17 -0.59
CA HIS A 217 -2.73 -4.44 -1.68
C HIS A 217 -3.19 -5.40 -2.78
N ALA A 218 -4.41 -5.19 -3.25
CA ALA A 218 -5.05 -6.04 -4.25
C ALA A 218 -5.26 -5.27 -5.55
N LYS A 219 -4.43 -5.55 -6.54
CA LYS A 219 -4.54 -5.10 -7.93
C LYS A 219 -4.08 -6.21 -8.87
N ASP A 220 -4.33 -6.09 -10.17
CA ASP A 220 -3.98 -7.13 -11.13
C ASP A 220 -3.56 -6.55 -12.47
N CYS A 221 -2.53 -7.16 -13.03
CA CYS A 221 -2.01 -6.82 -14.35
C CYS A 221 -1.39 -8.05 -15.02
N HIS A 222 -1.09 -7.93 -16.30
CA HIS A 222 -0.11 -8.77 -16.99
C HIS A 222 0.97 -7.86 -17.60
N ILE A 223 2.10 -8.43 -17.92
CA ILE A 223 3.21 -7.69 -18.55
C ILE A 223 3.16 -7.88 -20.07
N GLU A 224 3.07 -6.78 -20.78
CA GLU A 224 3.13 -6.74 -22.24
C GLU A 224 4.17 -5.71 -22.68
N ASN A 225 5.12 -6.11 -23.54
CA ASN A 225 6.21 -5.24 -23.98
C ASN A 225 6.95 -4.53 -22.82
N HIS A 226 7.24 -5.26 -21.74
CA HIS A 226 7.89 -4.79 -20.52
C HIS A 226 7.10 -3.70 -19.74
N LYS A 227 5.80 -3.61 -19.96
CA LYS A 227 4.92 -2.66 -19.27
C LYS A 227 3.73 -3.38 -18.66
N PRO A 228 3.22 -2.94 -17.50
CA PRO A 228 2.00 -3.49 -16.93
C PRO A 228 0.78 -3.05 -17.75
N VAL A 229 -0.07 -4.01 -18.08
CA VAL A 229 -1.42 -3.79 -18.61
C VAL A 229 -2.41 -4.14 -17.50
N TRP A 230 -2.92 -3.11 -16.85
CA TRP A 230 -3.84 -3.25 -15.72
C TRP A 230 -5.20 -3.78 -16.17
N GLY A 231 -5.85 -4.57 -15.32
CA GLY A 231 -7.16 -5.13 -15.59
C GLY A 231 -7.98 -5.42 -14.35
N PRO A 232 -9.19 -5.98 -14.54
CA PRO A 232 -10.03 -6.35 -13.41
C PRO A 232 -9.32 -7.32 -12.48
N LEU A 233 -9.41 -7.10 -11.17
CA LEU A 233 -8.80 -7.94 -10.14
C LEU A 233 -9.20 -9.42 -10.31
N GLY A 234 -8.24 -10.32 -10.25
CA GLY A 234 -8.43 -11.77 -10.38
C GLY A 234 -8.61 -12.26 -11.82
N THR A 235 -8.34 -11.42 -12.83
CA THR A 235 -8.50 -11.78 -14.26
C THR A 235 -7.21 -11.68 -15.07
N ARG A 236 -6.10 -11.31 -14.44
CA ARG A 236 -4.81 -11.12 -15.10
C ARG A 236 -3.78 -12.15 -14.60
N SER A 237 -2.53 -11.75 -14.46
CA SER A 237 -1.41 -12.69 -14.23
C SER A 237 -1.06 -12.91 -12.77
N VAL A 238 -1.62 -12.14 -11.83
CA VAL A 238 -1.41 -12.40 -10.41
C VAL A 238 -2.28 -13.60 -9.98
N ASP A 239 -1.68 -14.64 -9.43
CA ASP A 239 -2.41 -15.80 -8.89
C ASP A 239 -3.06 -15.45 -7.55
N TRP A 240 -4.15 -14.70 -7.62
CA TRP A 240 -4.92 -14.31 -6.43
C TRP A 240 -5.53 -15.48 -5.68
N LYS A 241 -5.85 -16.58 -6.37
CA LYS A 241 -6.41 -17.78 -5.71
C LYS A 241 -5.36 -18.48 -4.85
N GLY A 242 -4.17 -18.70 -5.42
CA GLY A 242 -3.04 -19.26 -4.68
C GLY A 242 -2.60 -18.34 -3.54
N GLN A 243 -2.50 -17.03 -3.80
CA GLN A 243 -2.11 -16.04 -2.79
C GLN A 243 -3.08 -16.01 -1.60
N ILE A 244 -4.39 -16.03 -1.85
CA ILE A 244 -5.43 -16.06 -0.80
C ILE A 244 -5.38 -17.37 0.00
N ALA A 245 -5.20 -18.50 -0.67
CA ALA A 245 -5.06 -19.78 -0.01
C ALA A 245 -3.84 -19.83 0.92
N ALA A 246 -2.70 -19.26 0.49
CA ALA A 246 -1.50 -19.17 1.31
C ALA A 246 -1.68 -18.23 2.52
N LEU A 247 -2.25 -17.05 2.32
CA LEU A 247 -2.58 -16.13 3.42
C LEU A 247 -3.48 -16.78 4.48
N LEU A 248 -4.46 -17.60 4.07
CA LEU A 248 -5.31 -18.36 4.98
C LEU A 248 -4.53 -19.41 5.74
N ALA A 249 -3.69 -20.18 5.05
CA ALA A 249 -2.89 -21.25 5.66
C ALA A 249 -1.90 -20.67 6.69
N ASP A 250 -1.33 -19.51 6.42
CA ASP A 250 -0.41 -18.79 7.30
C ASP A 250 -1.11 -18.02 8.43
N GLY A 251 -2.44 -18.05 8.46
CA GLY A 251 -3.24 -17.42 9.53
C GLY A 251 -3.26 -15.89 9.49
N TYR A 252 -3.03 -15.27 8.31
CA TYR A 252 -3.14 -13.83 8.13
C TYR A 252 -4.50 -13.29 8.61
N LYS A 253 -4.50 -12.16 9.32
CA LYS A 253 -5.69 -11.51 9.90
C LYS A 253 -5.88 -10.06 9.47
N GLY A 254 -4.95 -9.55 8.66
CA GLY A 254 -5.01 -8.18 8.17
C GLY A 254 -6.04 -8.00 7.05
N TYR A 255 -6.09 -6.81 6.50
CA TYR A 255 -6.99 -6.44 5.42
C TYR A 255 -6.40 -6.77 4.05
N LEU A 256 -7.29 -7.18 3.13
CA LEU A 256 -7.04 -7.11 1.69
C LEU A 256 -7.61 -5.77 1.21
N SER A 257 -6.75 -4.87 0.77
CA SER A 257 -7.12 -3.49 0.39
C SER A 257 -7.03 -3.31 -1.12
N LEU A 258 -8.12 -2.92 -1.74
CA LEU A 258 -8.17 -2.65 -3.18
C LEU A 258 -7.35 -1.40 -3.53
N GLU A 259 -6.40 -1.57 -4.45
CA GLU A 259 -5.67 -0.50 -5.12
C GLU A 259 -5.70 -0.74 -6.63
N THR A 260 -6.85 -0.52 -7.29
CA THR A 260 -6.92 -0.80 -8.72
C THR A 260 -6.26 0.29 -9.57
N HIS A 261 -5.31 -0.10 -10.42
CA HIS A 261 -4.72 0.76 -11.45
C HIS A 261 -5.47 0.64 -12.79
N TRP A 262 -6.43 -0.27 -12.87
CA TRP A 262 -7.23 -0.43 -14.10
C TRP A 262 -8.04 0.84 -14.38
N PRO A 263 -7.92 1.42 -15.60
CA PRO A 263 -8.66 2.63 -15.95
C PRO A 263 -10.17 2.41 -16.09
N GLY A 264 -10.62 1.14 -16.15
CA GLY A 264 -12.02 0.79 -16.27
C GLY A 264 -12.56 0.74 -17.68
N PRO A 265 -13.82 0.29 -17.83
CA PRO A 265 -14.54 0.35 -19.10
C PRO A 265 -14.60 1.80 -19.61
N ALA A 266 -14.17 2.04 -20.84
CA ALA A 266 -14.15 3.38 -21.46
C ALA A 266 -13.46 4.46 -20.60
N GLY A 267 -12.49 4.08 -19.73
CA GLY A 267 -11.78 5.00 -18.84
C GLY A 267 -12.56 5.42 -17.58
N ASN A 268 -13.63 4.72 -17.23
CA ASN A 268 -14.42 4.98 -16.04
C ASN A 268 -13.79 4.33 -14.79
N LYS A 269 -12.93 5.08 -14.11
CA LYS A 269 -12.18 4.62 -12.92
C LYS A 269 -13.11 4.23 -11.75
N PHE A 270 -14.21 4.96 -11.55
CA PHE A 270 -15.20 4.61 -10.52
C PHE A 270 -15.82 3.22 -10.77
N GLU A 271 -16.22 2.96 -12.02
CA GLU A 271 -16.77 1.68 -12.41
C GLU A 271 -15.74 0.55 -12.27
N ALA A 272 -14.46 0.83 -12.63
CA ALA A 272 -13.36 -0.07 -12.40
C ALA A 272 -13.26 -0.50 -10.93
N SER A 273 -13.33 0.46 -10.02
CA SER A 273 -13.22 0.22 -8.58
C SER A 273 -14.42 -0.57 -8.05
N VAL A 274 -15.63 -0.29 -8.54
CA VAL A 274 -16.83 -1.07 -8.18
C VAL A 274 -16.68 -2.52 -8.64
N ILE A 275 -16.29 -2.76 -9.89
CA ILE A 275 -16.07 -4.12 -10.42
C ILE A 275 -14.98 -4.84 -9.62
N CYS A 276 -13.83 -4.20 -9.41
CA CYS A 276 -12.72 -4.81 -8.66
C CYS A 276 -13.07 -5.04 -7.19
N GLY A 277 -13.88 -4.19 -6.57
CA GLY A 277 -14.36 -4.37 -5.22
C GLY A 277 -15.22 -5.66 -5.07
N TRP A 278 -16.14 -5.88 -5.98
CA TRP A 278 -16.93 -7.13 -6.01
C TRP A 278 -16.06 -8.37 -6.29
N ASN A 279 -15.06 -8.25 -7.17
CA ASN A 279 -14.08 -9.32 -7.42
C ASN A 279 -13.28 -9.63 -6.15
N LEU A 280 -12.80 -8.59 -5.43
CA LEU A 280 -12.08 -8.75 -4.16
C LEU A 280 -12.95 -9.46 -3.12
N ARG A 281 -14.22 -9.08 -2.98
CA ARG A 281 -15.16 -9.77 -2.09
C ARG A 281 -15.30 -11.24 -2.46
N GLY A 282 -15.43 -11.54 -3.74
CA GLY A 282 -15.51 -12.92 -4.24
C GLY A 282 -14.26 -13.74 -3.91
N LEU A 283 -13.09 -13.18 -4.17
CA LEU A 283 -11.80 -13.79 -3.84
C LEU A 283 -11.63 -14.01 -2.33
N ALA A 284 -11.97 -13.01 -1.52
CA ALA A 284 -11.84 -13.09 -0.06
C ALA A 284 -12.83 -14.10 0.56
N ALA A 285 -13.88 -14.50 -0.14
CA ALA A 285 -14.87 -15.50 0.30
C ALA A 285 -14.57 -16.93 -0.18
N ALA A 286 -13.65 -17.08 -1.15
CA ALA A 286 -13.26 -18.38 -1.72
C ALA A 286 -12.28 -19.12 -0.81
#